data_e572ef636ca8f9cf53920c7a9fdc47ce
#
_entry.id   e572ef636ca8f9cf53920c7a9fdc47ce
#
_cell.length_a   1.000
_cell.length_b   1.000
_cell.length_c   1.000
_cell.angle_alpha   90.00
_cell.angle_beta   90.00
_cell.angle_gamma   90.00
#
_symmetry.space_group_name_H-M   'P 1'
#
loop_
_entity.id
_entity.type
_entity.pdbx_description
1 polymer ?
#
loop_
_entity_poly.entity_id
_entity_poly.type
_entity_poly.pdbx_seq_one_letter_code
_entity_poly.pdbx_strand_id
1 'polypeptide(L)'
;TRMLIIVAGAIFAVLLVGAFGLTELRSNMVEDRKNKTQNLVESAISLVGHFHEMEQSGELTSEQAQAAAAKAVGSMRYDGNNYFFAFDHTPVVVIHDVKPERVGTNVNDAVDGVGNYLYREMLAAVQSGGEGFVDYTYLVPNSEKLRPKLSFVKEFEPWGWIVATGIYMDDVNAVFQKSMLVMGGVALAILVAVVGVSLMISRGITGPLLSISENMLRLSQGDHDIEVKYTDQKS
;
A
#
# COMPACT_ATOMS: atom_id res chain seq x y z
N THR A 1 -30.20 -2.87 -29.06
CA THR A 1 -29.56 -4.02 -28.38
C THR A 1 -28.03 -4.03 -28.61
N ARG A 2 -27.53 -3.95 -29.86
CA ARG A 2 -26.10 -4.01 -30.16
C ARG A 2 -25.28 -2.84 -29.53
N MET A 3 -25.82 -1.63 -29.56
CA MET A 3 -25.23 -0.44 -28.99
C MET A 3 -25.08 -0.53 -27.44
N LEU A 4 -26.09 -1.09 -26.76
CA LEU A 4 -26.04 -1.32 -25.31
C LEU A 4 -24.94 -2.32 -24.93
N ILE A 5 -24.70 -3.34 -25.76
CA ILE A 5 -23.62 -4.32 -25.52
C ILE A 5 -22.24 -3.64 -25.64
N ILE A 6 -22.05 -2.77 -26.63
CA ILE A 6 -20.80 -2.03 -26.81
C ILE A 6 -20.55 -1.09 -25.62
N VAL A 7 -21.57 -0.35 -25.20
CA VAL A 7 -21.47 0.54 -24.03
C VAL A 7 -21.18 -0.24 -22.75
N ALA A 8 -21.90 -1.34 -22.53
CA ALA A 8 -21.67 -2.21 -21.38
C ALA A 8 -20.25 -2.83 -21.38
N GLY A 9 -19.75 -3.24 -22.56
CA GLY A 9 -18.39 -3.74 -22.73
C GLY A 9 -17.33 -2.67 -22.44
N ALA A 10 -17.54 -1.43 -22.90
CA ALA A 10 -16.64 -0.31 -22.62
C ALA A 10 -16.61 0.03 -21.11
N ILE A 11 -17.77 0.07 -20.46
CA ILE A 11 -17.87 0.29 -19.01
C ILE A 11 -17.13 -0.81 -18.25
N PHE A 12 -17.36 -2.07 -18.60
CA PHE A 12 -16.72 -3.21 -17.97
C PHE A 12 -15.19 -3.14 -18.12
N ALA A 13 -14.70 -2.80 -19.32
CA ALA A 13 -13.27 -2.65 -19.56
C ALA A 13 -12.63 -1.54 -18.71
N VAL A 14 -13.28 -0.38 -18.59
CA VAL A 14 -12.80 0.75 -17.76
C VAL A 14 -12.75 0.35 -16.28
N LEU A 15 -13.79 -0.32 -15.78
CA LEU A 15 -13.83 -0.80 -14.39
C LEU A 15 -12.74 -1.85 -14.12
N LEU A 16 -12.51 -2.76 -15.07
CA LEU A 16 -11.50 -3.81 -14.94
C LEU A 16 -10.09 -3.24 -14.91
N VAL A 17 -9.76 -2.32 -15.83
CA VAL A 17 -8.46 -1.63 -15.86
C VAL A 17 -8.27 -0.78 -14.61
N GLY A 18 -9.31 -0.08 -14.14
CA GLY A 18 -9.26 0.69 -12.91
C GLY A 18 -9.00 -0.16 -11.67
N ALA A 19 -9.72 -1.29 -11.53
CA ALA A 19 -9.53 -2.22 -10.42
C ALA A 19 -8.12 -2.83 -10.43
N PHE A 20 -7.63 -3.25 -11.60
CA PHE A 20 -6.27 -3.78 -11.75
C PHE A 20 -5.23 -2.73 -11.38
N GLY A 21 -5.35 -1.50 -11.92
CA GLY A 21 -4.42 -0.41 -11.61
C GLY A 21 -4.38 -0.03 -10.12
N LEU A 22 -5.52 -0.08 -9.42
CA LEU A 22 -5.57 0.19 -7.98
C LEU A 22 -4.92 -0.93 -7.16
N THR A 23 -5.11 -2.20 -7.54
CA THR A 23 -4.46 -3.32 -6.84
C THR A 23 -2.95 -3.30 -7.03
N GLU A 24 -2.48 -3.02 -8.25
CA GLU A 24 -1.07 -2.89 -8.57
C GLU A 24 -0.42 -1.72 -7.82
N LEU A 25 -1.09 -0.55 -7.81
CA LEU A 25 -0.62 0.62 -7.06
C LEU A 25 -0.42 0.30 -5.57
N ARG A 26 -1.40 -0.37 -4.95
CA ARG A 26 -1.31 -0.75 -3.53
C ARG A 26 -0.18 -1.74 -3.29
N SER A 27 -0.04 -2.75 -4.13
CA SER A 27 1.02 -3.75 -4.04
C SER A 27 2.40 -3.10 -4.13
N ASN A 28 2.62 -2.24 -5.13
CA ASN A 28 3.87 -1.53 -5.32
C ASN A 28 4.20 -0.61 -4.13
N MET A 29 3.20 0.12 -3.60
CA MET A 29 3.41 0.96 -2.42
C MET A 29 3.81 0.16 -1.18
N VAL A 30 3.20 -1.01 -0.95
CA VAL A 30 3.55 -1.89 0.17
C VAL A 30 4.95 -2.46 -0.03
N GLU A 31 5.28 -2.89 -1.24
CA GLU A 31 6.61 -3.43 -1.57
C GLU A 31 7.71 -2.38 -1.44
N ASP A 32 7.47 -1.15 -1.89
CA ASP A 32 8.40 -0.04 -1.67
C ASP A 32 8.65 0.23 -0.18
N ARG A 33 7.61 0.12 0.66
CA ARG A 33 7.76 0.25 2.12
C ARG A 33 8.56 -0.90 2.72
N LYS A 34 8.35 -2.12 2.27
CA LYS A 34 9.14 -3.29 2.67
C LYS A 34 10.61 -3.10 2.32
N ASN A 35 10.90 -2.83 1.05
CA ASN A 35 12.27 -2.61 0.57
C ASN A 35 12.98 -1.49 1.34
N LYS A 36 12.28 -0.37 1.58
CA LYS A 36 12.83 0.73 2.37
C LYS A 36 13.15 0.30 3.80
N THR A 37 12.22 -0.41 4.46
CA THR A 37 12.39 -0.84 5.85
C THR A 37 13.52 -1.86 5.97
N GLN A 38 13.63 -2.78 5.03
CA GLN A 38 14.72 -3.76 4.94
C GLN A 38 16.07 -3.07 4.76
N ASN A 39 16.22 -2.18 3.78
CA ASN A 39 17.47 -1.46 3.53
C ASN A 39 17.92 -0.64 4.75
N LEU A 40 16.99 -0.07 5.51
CA LEU A 40 17.28 0.66 6.73
C LEU A 40 17.83 -0.26 7.83
N VAL A 41 17.23 -1.44 8.03
CA VAL A 41 17.75 -2.42 9.01
C VAL A 41 19.10 -2.97 8.57
N GLU A 42 19.28 -3.28 7.29
CA GLU A 42 20.58 -3.72 6.76
C GLU A 42 21.68 -2.67 6.96
N SER A 43 21.35 -1.39 6.80
CA SER A 43 22.27 -0.29 7.10
C SER A 43 22.62 -0.22 8.59
N ALA A 44 21.62 -0.43 9.47
CA ALA A 44 21.84 -0.47 10.91
C ALA A 44 22.68 -1.69 11.33
N ILE A 45 22.43 -2.87 10.73
CA ILE A 45 23.25 -4.08 10.92
C ILE A 45 24.70 -3.85 10.48
N SER A 46 24.92 -3.18 9.34
CA SER A 46 26.27 -2.83 8.88
C SER A 46 26.97 -1.91 9.87
N LEU A 47 26.26 -0.95 10.47
CA LEU A 47 26.80 -0.09 11.51
C LEU A 47 27.14 -0.88 12.79
N VAL A 48 26.28 -1.82 13.21
CA VAL A 48 26.56 -2.73 14.33
C VAL A 48 27.80 -3.57 14.03
N GLY A 49 27.91 -4.09 12.80
CA GLY A 49 29.05 -4.86 12.31
C GLY A 49 30.38 -4.09 12.42
N HIS A 50 30.36 -2.81 12.08
CA HIS A 50 31.56 -1.96 12.24
C HIS A 50 32.06 -1.91 13.69
N PHE A 51 31.17 -1.77 14.67
CA PHE A 51 31.57 -1.80 16.07
C PHE A 51 32.07 -3.18 16.53
N HIS A 52 31.50 -4.23 15.98
CA HIS A 52 31.98 -5.58 16.23
C HIS A 52 33.39 -5.81 15.64
N GLU A 53 33.72 -5.24 14.47
CA GLU A 53 35.09 -5.25 13.93
C GLU A 53 36.07 -4.55 14.85
N MET A 54 35.70 -3.42 15.47
CA MET A 54 36.52 -2.73 16.48
C MET A 54 36.72 -3.59 17.73
N GLU A 55 35.73 -4.39 18.14
CA GLU A 55 35.86 -5.39 19.20
C GLU A 55 36.86 -6.49 18.80
N GLN A 56 36.71 -7.05 17.59
CA GLN A 56 37.59 -8.10 17.09
C GLN A 56 39.04 -7.65 16.91
N SER A 57 39.28 -6.38 16.55
CA SER A 57 40.60 -5.79 16.45
C SER A 57 41.23 -5.44 17.81
N GLY A 58 40.46 -5.53 18.89
CA GLY A 58 40.91 -5.14 20.24
C GLY A 58 40.97 -3.62 20.48
N GLU A 59 40.39 -2.82 19.56
CA GLU A 59 40.28 -1.36 19.74
C GLU A 59 39.26 -1.00 20.84
N LEU A 60 38.19 -1.79 20.93
CA LEU A 60 37.17 -1.67 21.97
C LEU A 60 36.99 -3.00 22.72
N THR A 61 36.60 -2.91 23.99
CA THR A 61 36.06 -4.11 24.67
C THR A 61 34.68 -4.42 24.14
N SER A 62 34.21 -5.66 24.35
CA SER A 62 32.86 -6.05 23.94
C SER A 62 31.77 -5.13 24.50
N GLU A 63 31.88 -4.76 25.79
CA GLU A 63 30.94 -3.84 26.42
C GLU A 63 30.97 -2.44 25.77
N GLN A 64 32.20 -1.94 25.45
CA GLN A 64 32.36 -0.64 24.81
C GLN A 64 31.80 -0.63 23.38
N ALA A 65 32.06 -1.69 22.61
CA ALA A 65 31.59 -1.84 21.24
C ALA A 65 30.05 -1.90 21.22
N GLN A 66 29.43 -2.75 22.05
CA GLN A 66 27.99 -2.87 22.16
C GLN A 66 27.34 -1.55 22.64
N ALA A 67 27.91 -0.88 23.64
CA ALA A 67 27.38 0.40 24.10
C ALA A 67 27.46 1.49 23.01
N ALA A 68 28.56 1.53 22.24
CA ALA A 68 28.72 2.46 21.14
C ALA A 68 27.75 2.18 20.00
N ALA A 69 27.60 0.91 19.62
CA ALA A 69 26.62 0.47 18.62
C ALA A 69 25.19 0.81 19.04
N ALA A 70 24.82 0.50 20.29
CA ALA A 70 23.49 0.79 20.82
C ALA A 70 23.17 2.28 20.80
N LYS A 71 24.15 3.12 21.17
CA LYS A 71 24.02 4.59 21.12
C LYS A 71 23.89 5.08 19.67
N ALA A 72 24.73 4.58 18.76
CA ALA A 72 24.72 5.00 17.36
C ALA A 72 23.41 4.62 16.68
N VAL A 73 23.00 3.35 16.73
CA VAL A 73 21.74 2.86 16.13
C VAL A 73 20.52 3.48 16.83
N GLY A 74 20.53 3.60 18.15
CA GLY A 74 19.45 4.23 18.92
C GLY A 74 19.21 5.69 18.54
N SER A 75 20.25 6.42 18.16
CA SER A 75 20.13 7.82 17.73
C SER A 75 19.64 8.01 16.30
N MET A 76 19.64 6.95 15.46
CA MET A 76 19.20 7.05 14.08
C MET A 76 17.71 7.37 13.97
N ARG A 77 17.37 8.28 13.07
CA ARG A 77 15.99 8.69 12.77
C ARG A 77 15.80 8.77 11.25
N TYR A 78 14.58 8.52 10.81
CA TYR A 78 14.20 8.67 9.41
C TYR A 78 12.71 9.00 9.29
N ASP A 79 12.27 9.55 8.16
CA ASP A 79 10.88 9.94 7.89
C ASP A 79 10.21 10.64 9.10
N GLY A 80 10.88 11.61 9.67
CA GLY A 80 10.43 12.34 10.86
C GLY A 80 10.84 11.65 12.15
N ASN A 81 9.97 10.86 12.77
CA ASN A 81 10.20 10.29 14.10
C ASN A 81 10.32 8.77 14.15
N ASN A 82 10.47 8.10 13.00
CA ASN A 82 10.72 6.67 13.01
C ASN A 82 12.10 6.36 13.58
N TYR A 83 12.21 5.25 14.29
CA TYR A 83 13.35 4.90 15.13
C TYR A 83 13.70 3.42 14.99
N PHE A 84 14.93 3.09 15.39
CA PHE A 84 15.41 1.73 15.50
C PHE A 84 15.28 1.23 16.94
N PHE A 85 15.10 -0.07 17.08
CA PHE A 85 15.12 -0.77 18.36
C PHE A 85 15.78 -2.13 18.16
N ALA A 86 16.30 -2.69 19.25
CA ALA A 86 16.85 -4.03 19.24
C ALA A 86 16.55 -4.75 20.54
N PHE A 87 16.48 -6.07 20.46
CA PHE A 87 16.32 -6.96 21.58
C PHE A 87 17.11 -8.24 21.32
N ASP A 88 17.31 -9.07 22.32
CA ASP A 88 18.03 -10.35 22.20
C ASP A 88 17.04 -11.55 22.09
N HIS A 89 17.60 -12.77 21.96
CA HIS A 89 16.80 -14.01 21.88
C HIS A 89 16.01 -14.34 23.15
N THR A 90 16.31 -13.70 24.28
CA THR A 90 15.56 -13.83 25.54
C THR A 90 14.51 -12.74 25.72
N PRO A 91 13.99 -12.15 24.65
CA PRO A 91 13.36 -10.85 24.40
C PRO A 91 13.67 -9.77 25.45
N VAL A 92 14.97 -9.54 25.73
CA VAL A 92 15.41 -8.39 26.52
C VAL A 92 15.76 -7.25 25.58
N VAL A 93 15.18 -6.06 25.82
CA VAL A 93 15.43 -4.89 24.98
C VAL A 93 16.84 -4.37 25.18
N VAL A 94 17.59 -4.20 24.07
CA VAL A 94 18.96 -3.69 24.06
C VAL A 94 19.00 -2.23 23.60
N ILE A 95 18.17 -1.87 22.63
CA ILE A 95 18.09 -0.53 22.04
C ILE A 95 16.63 -0.09 21.98
N HIS A 96 16.30 1.05 22.60
CA HIS A 96 14.98 1.68 22.43
C HIS A 96 14.99 3.15 22.88
N ASP A 97 15.49 4.05 22.03
CA ASP A 97 15.66 5.46 22.40
C ASP A 97 14.33 6.23 22.64
N VAL A 98 13.25 5.83 21.99
CA VAL A 98 11.92 6.45 22.22
C VAL A 98 11.27 5.99 23.54
N LYS A 99 11.67 4.83 24.05
CA LYS A 99 11.23 4.28 25.34
C LYS A 99 12.42 3.72 26.11
N PRO A 100 13.32 4.58 26.58
CA PRO A 100 14.57 4.15 27.22
C PRO A 100 14.32 3.33 28.49
N GLU A 101 13.17 3.50 29.13
CA GLU A 101 12.74 2.71 30.28
C GLU A 101 12.54 1.22 29.96
N ARG A 102 12.47 0.86 28.71
CA ARG A 102 12.37 -0.56 28.28
C ARG A 102 13.73 -1.24 28.17
N VAL A 103 14.82 -0.50 28.03
CA VAL A 103 16.16 -1.10 27.91
C VAL A 103 16.47 -1.92 29.17
N GLY A 104 16.92 -3.16 28.95
CA GLY A 104 17.16 -4.14 30.01
C GLY A 104 15.91 -4.86 30.53
N THR A 105 14.71 -4.53 30.03
CA THR A 105 13.48 -5.26 30.43
C THR A 105 13.14 -6.39 29.47
N ASN A 106 12.60 -7.48 29.98
CA ASN A 106 12.07 -8.56 29.17
C ASN A 106 10.70 -8.18 28.63
N VAL A 107 10.53 -8.27 27.32
CA VAL A 107 9.30 -7.88 26.60
C VAL A 107 8.57 -9.06 25.96
N ASN A 108 8.88 -10.29 26.41
CA ASN A 108 8.26 -11.51 25.88
C ASN A 108 6.72 -11.47 25.94
N ASP A 109 6.16 -10.88 26.98
CA ASP A 109 4.72 -10.81 27.20
C ASP A 109 4.12 -9.45 26.79
N ALA A 110 4.93 -8.61 26.14
CA ALA A 110 4.44 -7.32 25.63
C ALA A 110 3.53 -7.53 24.43
N VAL A 111 2.35 -6.95 24.50
CA VAL A 111 1.35 -7.00 23.43
C VAL A 111 1.31 -5.69 22.64
N ASP A 112 0.88 -5.80 21.42
CA ASP A 112 0.58 -4.67 20.55
C ASP A 112 -0.77 -4.02 20.90
N GLY A 113 -1.22 -3.05 20.10
CA GLY A 113 -2.47 -2.33 20.33
C GLY A 113 -3.75 -3.15 20.18
N VAL A 114 -3.67 -4.38 19.67
CA VAL A 114 -4.81 -5.30 19.46
C VAL A 114 -4.66 -6.62 20.23
N GLY A 115 -3.59 -6.77 21.01
CA GLY A 115 -3.38 -7.89 21.91
C GLY A 115 -2.48 -9.02 21.39
N ASN A 116 -1.78 -8.84 20.27
CA ASN A 116 -0.82 -9.80 19.75
C ASN A 116 0.53 -9.68 20.47
N TYR A 117 1.21 -10.79 20.69
CA TYR A 117 2.53 -10.84 21.32
C TYR A 117 3.62 -10.41 20.33
N LEU A 118 3.84 -9.10 20.22
CA LEU A 118 4.69 -8.44 19.23
C LEU A 118 6.09 -9.04 19.12
N TYR A 119 6.80 -9.14 20.23
CA TYR A 119 8.20 -9.59 20.22
C TYR A 119 8.32 -11.11 19.98
N ARG A 120 7.30 -11.89 20.32
CA ARG A 120 7.27 -13.32 19.98
C ARG A 120 7.12 -13.52 18.47
N GLU A 121 6.29 -12.72 17.82
CA GLU A 121 6.13 -12.76 16.36
C GLU A 121 7.44 -12.34 15.66
N MET A 122 8.11 -11.30 16.16
CA MET A 122 9.42 -10.88 15.65
C MET A 122 10.49 -11.97 15.84
N LEU A 123 10.53 -12.58 17.00
CA LEU A 123 11.46 -13.68 17.29
C LEU A 123 11.19 -14.91 16.39
N ALA A 124 9.92 -15.26 16.18
CA ALA A 124 9.53 -16.34 15.28
C ALA A 124 9.94 -16.06 13.82
N ALA A 125 9.82 -14.82 13.36
CA ALA A 125 10.27 -14.42 12.02
C ALA A 125 11.79 -14.62 11.85
N VAL A 126 12.59 -14.21 12.84
CA VAL A 126 14.05 -14.42 12.85
C VAL A 126 14.40 -15.90 12.93
N GLN A 127 13.75 -16.69 13.77
CA GLN A 127 14.00 -18.13 13.91
C GLN A 127 13.73 -18.92 12.62
N SER A 128 12.85 -18.44 11.75
CA SER A 128 12.51 -19.08 10.49
C SER A 128 13.50 -18.83 9.36
N GLY A 129 14.29 -17.73 9.43
CA GLY A 129 15.18 -17.37 8.32
C GLY A 129 16.21 -16.28 8.62
N GLY A 130 16.46 -15.96 9.90
CA GLY A 130 17.40 -14.91 10.30
C GLY A 130 16.85 -13.48 10.15
N GLU A 131 15.77 -13.32 9.39
CA GLU A 131 15.12 -12.02 9.13
C GLU A 131 13.65 -12.20 8.72
N GLY A 132 12.85 -11.14 8.82
CA GLY A 132 11.48 -11.17 8.36
C GLY A 132 10.70 -9.90 8.58
N PHE A 133 9.50 -9.84 8.00
CA PHE A 133 8.54 -8.76 8.20
C PHE A 133 7.49 -9.15 9.23
N VAL A 134 7.11 -8.18 10.06
CA VAL A 134 6.05 -8.34 11.06
C VAL A 134 5.12 -7.13 11.00
N ASP A 135 3.82 -7.42 10.86
CA ASP A 135 2.75 -6.42 10.88
C ASP A 135 2.10 -6.38 12.27
N TYR A 136 1.95 -5.20 12.84
CA TYR A 136 1.33 -5.02 14.15
C TYR A 136 0.75 -3.62 14.31
N THR A 137 -0.02 -3.41 15.37
CA THR A 137 -0.60 -2.11 15.69
C THR A 137 0.14 -1.47 16.86
N TYR A 138 0.71 -0.27 16.64
CA TYR A 138 1.53 0.38 17.66
C TYR A 138 1.24 1.86 17.82
N LEU A 139 1.62 2.40 18.99
CA LEU A 139 1.53 3.83 19.28
C LEU A 139 2.48 4.62 18.39
N VAL A 140 1.98 5.67 17.77
CA VAL A 140 2.81 6.65 17.08
C VAL A 140 3.64 7.41 18.12
N PRO A 141 4.96 7.64 17.91
CA PRO A 141 5.79 8.41 18.83
C PRO A 141 5.16 9.76 19.18
N ASN A 142 5.15 10.10 20.46
CA ASN A 142 4.58 11.33 21.01
C ASN A 142 3.05 11.48 20.75
N SER A 143 2.32 10.37 20.61
CA SER A 143 0.89 10.34 20.36
C SER A 143 0.26 9.15 21.06
N GLU A 144 -1.03 9.27 21.43
CA GLU A 144 -1.83 8.14 21.93
C GLU A 144 -2.52 7.36 20.80
N LYS A 145 -2.22 7.69 19.54
CA LYS A 145 -2.86 7.05 18.39
C LYS A 145 -2.20 5.72 18.08
N LEU A 146 -3.01 4.67 18.06
CA LEU A 146 -2.64 3.35 17.56
C LEU A 146 -2.74 3.33 16.03
N ARG A 147 -1.72 2.80 15.36
CA ARG A 147 -1.67 2.71 13.90
C ARG A 147 -1.02 1.41 13.43
N PRO A 148 -1.44 0.87 12.27
CA PRO A 148 -0.75 -0.24 11.66
C PRO A 148 0.70 0.12 11.35
N LYS A 149 1.62 -0.74 11.78
CA LYS A 149 3.06 -0.59 11.58
C LYS A 149 3.61 -1.87 10.96
N LEU A 150 4.40 -1.73 9.91
CA LEU A 150 5.16 -2.81 9.31
C LEU A 150 6.61 -2.66 9.74
N SER A 151 7.17 -3.68 10.40
CA SER A 151 8.59 -3.72 10.77
C SER A 151 9.32 -4.82 10.02
N PHE A 152 10.57 -4.56 9.72
CA PHE A 152 11.55 -5.57 9.34
C PHE A 152 12.46 -5.83 10.52
N VAL A 153 12.77 -7.09 10.77
CA VAL A 153 13.65 -7.57 11.83
C VAL A 153 14.75 -8.40 11.21
N LYS A 154 15.98 -8.24 11.70
CA LYS A 154 17.15 -9.00 11.25
C LYS A 154 18.10 -9.27 12.41
N GLU A 155 18.60 -10.48 12.46
CA GLU A 155 19.57 -10.91 13.45
C GLU A 155 20.98 -10.44 13.09
N PHE A 156 21.69 -9.97 14.11
CA PHE A 156 23.13 -9.84 14.12
C PHE A 156 23.71 -10.94 15.00
N GLU A 157 24.01 -12.08 14.38
CA GLU A 157 24.41 -13.32 15.05
C GLU A 157 25.57 -13.13 16.08
N PRO A 158 26.65 -12.34 15.80
CA PRO A 158 27.78 -12.27 16.74
C PRO A 158 27.41 -11.82 18.15
N TRP A 159 26.40 -10.96 18.29
CA TRP A 159 25.91 -10.49 19.60
C TRP A 159 24.54 -11.03 19.97
N GLY A 160 23.90 -11.82 19.11
CA GLY A 160 22.53 -12.30 19.30
C GLY A 160 21.51 -11.17 19.33
N TRP A 161 21.80 -10.04 18.67
CA TRP A 161 20.89 -8.89 18.61
C TRP A 161 19.94 -9.00 17.45
N ILE A 162 18.67 -8.78 17.72
CA ILE A 162 17.62 -8.66 16.69
C ILE A 162 17.34 -7.18 16.51
N VAL A 163 17.89 -6.60 15.44
CA VAL A 163 17.72 -5.20 15.10
C VAL A 163 16.48 -5.01 14.25
N ALA A 164 15.69 -4.03 14.59
CA ALA A 164 14.42 -3.78 13.95
C ALA A 164 14.16 -2.29 13.75
N THR A 165 13.44 -1.99 12.68
CA THR A 165 12.75 -0.71 12.52
C THR A 165 11.44 -0.95 11.79
N GLY A 166 10.52 0.02 11.83
CA GLY A 166 9.24 -0.12 11.14
C GLY A 166 8.61 1.22 10.83
N ILE A 167 7.80 1.21 9.78
CA ILE A 167 7.08 2.37 9.26
C ILE A 167 5.58 2.20 9.50
N TYR A 168 4.90 3.33 9.71
CA TYR A 168 3.46 3.35 9.80
C TYR A 168 2.85 3.33 8.38
N MET A 169 1.77 2.55 8.22
CA MET A 169 1.13 2.31 6.92
C MET A 169 0.00 3.27 6.59
N ASP A 170 -0.17 4.34 7.38
CA ASP A 170 -1.29 5.28 7.21
C ASP A 170 -1.24 6.07 5.92
N ASP A 171 -0.04 6.49 5.54
CA ASP A 171 0.19 7.24 4.31
C ASP A 171 -0.13 6.40 3.07
N VAL A 172 0.17 5.09 3.10
CA VAL A 172 -0.22 4.14 2.05
C VAL A 172 -1.74 4.12 1.89
N ASN A 173 -2.46 3.99 3.00
CA ASN A 173 -3.92 3.98 2.99
C ASN A 173 -4.51 5.32 2.53
N ALA A 174 -3.94 6.45 2.96
CA ALA A 174 -4.39 7.78 2.56
C ALA A 174 -4.17 8.04 1.06
N VAL A 175 -2.99 7.70 0.53
CA VAL A 175 -2.69 7.83 -0.91
C VAL A 175 -3.56 6.90 -1.71
N PHE A 176 -3.76 5.66 -1.27
CA PHE A 176 -4.65 4.70 -1.92
C PHE A 176 -6.09 5.21 -2.01
N GLN A 177 -6.66 5.72 -0.90
CA GLN A 177 -8.01 6.31 -0.89
C GLN A 177 -8.12 7.50 -1.84
N LYS A 178 -7.13 8.40 -1.84
CA LYS A 178 -7.09 9.53 -2.77
C LYS A 178 -7.05 9.07 -4.23
N SER A 179 -6.22 8.09 -4.54
CA SER A 179 -6.10 7.53 -5.88
C SER A 179 -7.40 6.86 -6.32
N MET A 180 -8.07 6.14 -5.42
CA MET A 180 -9.38 5.52 -5.67
C MET A 180 -10.43 6.58 -6.02
N LEU A 181 -10.49 7.70 -5.30
CA LEU A 181 -11.41 8.80 -5.58
C LEU A 181 -11.13 9.45 -6.93
N VAL A 182 -9.87 9.72 -7.25
CA VAL A 182 -9.48 10.31 -8.54
C VAL A 182 -9.81 9.37 -9.69
N MET A 183 -9.41 8.10 -9.60
CA MET A 183 -9.69 7.10 -10.65
C MET A 183 -11.18 6.85 -10.80
N GLY A 184 -11.93 6.81 -9.71
CA GLY A 184 -13.39 6.70 -9.74
C GLY A 184 -14.06 7.89 -10.42
N GLY A 185 -13.57 9.10 -10.15
CA GLY A 185 -14.03 10.32 -10.82
C GLY A 185 -13.76 10.31 -12.32
N VAL A 186 -12.57 9.90 -12.74
CA VAL A 186 -12.20 9.76 -14.16
C VAL A 186 -13.07 8.69 -14.85
N ALA A 187 -13.25 7.53 -14.22
CA ALA A 187 -14.10 6.48 -14.74
C ALA A 187 -15.56 6.94 -14.92
N LEU A 188 -16.08 7.69 -13.94
CA LEU A 188 -17.44 8.27 -14.04
C LEU A 188 -17.54 9.29 -15.18
N ALA A 189 -16.54 10.15 -15.35
CA ALA A 189 -16.51 11.11 -16.45
C ALA A 189 -16.49 10.43 -17.82
N ILE A 190 -15.69 9.37 -17.99
CA ILE A 190 -15.65 8.56 -19.21
C ILE A 190 -17.03 7.91 -19.45
N LEU A 191 -17.63 7.36 -18.42
CA LEU A 191 -18.95 6.72 -18.50
C LEU A 191 -20.02 7.71 -18.96
N VAL A 192 -20.06 8.92 -18.39
CA VAL A 192 -21.00 9.98 -18.78
C VAL A 192 -20.76 10.38 -20.25
N ALA A 193 -19.52 10.54 -20.67
CA ALA A 193 -19.15 10.86 -22.05
C ALA A 193 -19.61 9.77 -23.02
N VAL A 194 -19.36 8.48 -22.71
CA VAL A 194 -19.78 7.34 -23.55
C VAL A 194 -21.29 7.25 -23.65
N VAL A 195 -22.01 7.42 -22.55
CA VAL A 195 -23.48 7.44 -22.55
C VAL A 195 -24.01 8.63 -23.37
N GLY A 196 -23.43 9.83 -23.18
CA GLY A 196 -23.81 11.01 -23.92
C GLY A 196 -23.64 10.87 -25.45
N VAL A 197 -22.47 10.39 -25.87
CA VAL A 197 -22.21 10.09 -27.30
C VAL A 197 -23.15 9.01 -27.82
N SER A 198 -23.41 7.98 -27.05
CA SER A 198 -24.35 6.91 -27.41
C SER A 198 -25.76 7.42 -27.62
N LEU A 199 -26.24 8.29 -26.74
CA LEU A 199 -27.57 8.92 -26.89
C LEU A 199 -27.63 9.87 -28.10
N MET A 200 -26.56 10.62 -28.36
CA MET A 200 -26.46 11.52 -29.51
C MET A 200 -26.53 10.73 -30.83
N ILE A 201 -25.77 9.65 -30.96
CA ILE A 201 -25.81 8.76 -32.14
C ILE A 201 -27.19 8.09 -32.28
N SER A 202 -27.76 7.61 -31.16
CA SER A 202 -29.07 6.96 -31.19
C SER A 202 -30.17 7.90 -31.70
N ARG A 203 -30.17 9.16 -31.21
CA ARG A 203 -31.18 10.16 -31.61
C ARG A 203 -30.94 10.74 -33.00
N GLY A 204 -29.66 10.99 -33.35
CA GLY A 204 -29.31 11.67 -34.59
C GLY A 204 -29.24 10.77 -35.82
N ILE A 205 -28.91 9.48 -35.65
CA ILE A 205 -28.67 8.58 -36.78
C ILE A 205 -29.60 7.36 -36.74
N THR A 206 -29.61 6.62 -35.64
CA THR A 206 -30.29 5.32 -35.57
C THR A 206 -31.83 5.49 -35.58
N GLY A 207 -32.33 6.52 -34.90
CA GLY A 207 -33.77 6.81 -34.85
C GLY A 207 -34.34 7.14 -36.24
N PRO A 208 -33.79 8.16 -36.95
CA PRO A 208 -34.22 8.50 -38.30
C PRO A 208 -34.10 7.35 -39.31
N LEU A 209 -33.01 6.58 -39.30
CA LEU A 209 -32.81 5.43 -40.18
C LEU A 209 -33.84 4.32 -39.97
N LEU A 210 -34.17 4.00 -38.73
CA LEU A 210 -35.21 3.01 -38.41
C LEU A 210 -36.58 3.47 -38.86
N SER A 211 -36.91 4.76 -38.65
CA SER A 211 -38.18 5.34 -39.12
C SER A 211 -38.31 5.30 -40.66
N ILE A 212 -37.23 5.63 -41.39
CA ILE A 212 -37.19 5.53 -42.84
C ILE A 212 -37.37 4.08 -43.32
N SER A 213 -36.66 3.12 -42.70
CA SER A 213 -36.75 1.70 -43.02
C SER A 213 -38.15 1.14 -42.77
N GLU A 214 -38.78 1.52 -41.68
CA GLU A 214 -40.14 1.12 -41.33
C GLU A 214 -41.18 1.72 -42.30
N ASN A 215 -41.03 2.99 -42.64
CA ASN A 215 -41.87 3.66 -43.62
C ASN A 215 -41.73 3.03 -45.02
N MET A 216 -40.50 2.67 -45.45
CA MET A 216 -40.29 1.96 -46.71
C MET A 216 -40.92 0.58 -46.71
N LEU A 217 -40.91 -0.15 -45.61
CA LEU A 217 -41.54 -1.44 -45.48
C LEU A 217 -43.08 -1.32 -45.59
N ARG A 218 -43.67 -0.32 -44.94
CA ARG A 218 -45.11 -0.02 -45.02
C ARG A 218 -45.53 0.36 -46.44
N LEU A 219 -44.76 1.21 -47.13
CA LEU A 219 -44.94 1.54 -48.53
C LEU A 219 -44.95 0.30 -49.43
N SER A 220 -44.02 -0.62 -49.23
CA SER A 220 -43.93 -1.86 -50.00
C SER A 220 -45.14 -2.80 -49.78
N GLN A 221 -45.85 -2.62 -48.66
CA GLN A 221 -47.07 -3.37 -48.30
C GLN A 221 -48.36 -2.68 -48.77
N GLY A 222 -48.24 -1.53 -49.48
CA GLY A 222 -49.38 -0.80 -50.05
C GLY A 222 -50.03 0.23 -49.12
N ASP A 223 -49.37 0.52 -47.98
CA ASP A 223 -49.79 1.59 -47.07
C ASP A 223 -49.21 2.94 -47.55
N HIS A 224 -50.04 3.83 -48.09
CA HIS A 224 -49.65 5.12 -48.62
C HIS A 224 -49.87 6.26 -47.63
N ASP A 225 -50.41 6.01 -46.46
CA ASP A 225 -50.66 7.02 -45.42
C ASP A 225 -49.51 6.99 -44.41
N ILE A 226 -48.37 7.56 -44.85
CA ILE A 226 -47.10 7.55 -44.07
C ILE A 226 -46.70 8.97 -43.68
N GLU A 227 -46.57 9.23 -42.41
CA GLU A 227 -45.96 10.44 -41.87
C GLU A 227 -44.43 10.34 -41.83
N VAL A 228 -43.72 11.14 -42.64
CA VAL A 228 -42.23 11.18 -42.63
C VAL A 228 -41.77 12.07 -41.50
N LYS A 229 -41.38 11.46 -40.41
CA LYS A 229 -40.76 12.17 -39.28
C LYS A 229 -39.31 12.58 -39.64
N TYR A 230 -38.84 13.69 -39.11
CA TYR A 230 -37.48 14.25 -39.31
C TYR A 230 -37.23 15.04 -40.61
N THR A 231 -38.25 15.58 -41.28
CA THR A 231 -38.11 16.44 -42.46
C THR A 231 -37.57 17.84 -42.13
N ASP A 232 -37.62 18.28 -40.84
CA ASP A 232 -37.27 19.63 -40.42
C ASP A 232 -35.90 19.74 -39.74
N GLN A 233 -35.06 18.71 -39.77
CA GLN A 233 -33.69 18.81 -39.25
C GLN A 233 -32.81 19.61 -40.24
N LYS A 234 -32.60 20.90 -39.95
CA LYS A 234 -31.56 21.70 -40.59
C LYS A 234 -30.19 21.18 -40.20
N SER A 235 -29.37 20.84 -41.19
CA SER A 235 -27.93 20.53 -41.08
C SER A 235 -27.13 21.64 -40.41
#